data_f413334e96a58f3d6c82fdc38c498b53
#
_entry.id   f413334e96a58f3d6c82fdc38c498b53
#
_cell.length_a   1.000
_cell.length_b   1.000
_cell.length_c   1.000
_cell.angle_alpha   90.00
_cell.angle_beta   90.00
_cell.angle_gamma   90.00
#
_symmetry.space_group_name_H-M   'P 1'
#
loop_
_entity.id
_entity.type
_entity.pdbx_description
1 polymer ?
#
loop_
_entity_poly.entity_id
_entity_poly.type
_entity_poly.pdbx_seq_one_letter_code
_entity_poly.pdbx_strand_id
1 'polypeptide(L)'
;LRELLDGKKEATVWLKADSRVKRDCTTYNISGCIPGKHPERMGLLSAHYDSYFSGFQDDNTAVAMMFGIAKTLIESGFKPNNTIVFCAMAAEEWGVVDSNFDWSTGAYEQIFTAHPEWVGKVIADLNFELPALAHGTRARIRCCYEYVHYIKEYLDGLPELTKAYPEMTSVTAPIETWSDDFSMAIAGIPSMVNDFTGGSFMETHYHSQFDNDDFYDEAVYRLHHELFTLLILALDETAVVPLDFTPVLELSLIHI
;
A
#
# COMPACT_ATOMS: atom_id res chain seq x y z
N LEU A 1 15.24 11.78 -28.89
CA LEU A 1 14.28 12.88 -29.05
C LEU A 1 14.68 14.09 -28.20
N ARG A 2 14.99 13.87 -26.89
CA ARG A 2 15.41 14.95 -25.97
C ARG A 2 16.61 15.72 -26.51
N GLU A 3 17.68 15.05 -26.93
CA GLU A 3 18.86 15.67 -27.52
C GLU A 3 18.57 16.49 -28.79
N LEU A 4 17.61 16.04 -29.61
CA LEU A 4 17.16 16.79 -30.80
C LEU A 4 16.42 18.07 -30.41
N LEU A 5 15.58 18.01 -29.38
CA LEU A 5 14.80 19.15 -28.89
C LEU A 5 15.68 20.13 -28.12
N ASP A 6 16.64 19.65 -27.33
CA ASP A 6 17.62 20.48 -26.62
C ASP A 6 18.52 21.25 -27.61
N GLY A 7 18.76 20.68 -28.79
CA GLY A 7 19.43 21.35 -29.90
C GLY A 7 18.59 22.40 -30.64
N LYS A 8 17.38 22.73 -30.17
CA LYS A 8 16.43 23.69 -30.77
C LYS A 8 16.06 23.38 -32.23
N LYS A 9 16.04 22.10 -32.58
CA LYS A 9 15.58 21.64 -33.89
C LYS A 9 14.15 21.15 -33.78
N GLU A 10 13.34 21.48 -34.76
CA GLU A 10 12.03 20.85 -34.92
C GLU A 10 12.22 19.35 -35.19
N ALA A 11 11.47 18.52 -34.50
CA ALA A 11 11.44 17.09 -34.71
C ALA A 11 10.02 16.67 -35.05
N THR A 12 9.86 16.02 -36.21
CA THR A 12 8.61 15.37 -36.58
C THR A 12 8.68 13.92 -36.11
N VAL A 13 7.73 13.51 -35.31
CA VAL A 13 7.57 12.12 -34.87
C VAL A 13 6.32 11.53 -35.50
N TRP A 14 6.43 10.29 -35.98
CA TRP A 14 5.30 9.52 -36.39
C TRP A 14 5.00 8.49 -35.29
N LEU A 15 3.76 8.53 -34.76
CA LEU A 15 3.31 7.61 -33.72
C LEU A 15 2.16 6.76 -34.29
N LYS A 16 2.30 5.44 -34.13
CA LYS A 16 1.21 4.50 -34.35
C LYS A 16 0.94 3.78 -33.05
N ALA A 17 -0.29 3.87 -32.57
CA ALA A 17 -0.77 3.12 -31.41
C ALA A 17 -1.98 2.28 -31.83
N ASP A 18 -1.93 0.99 -31.52
CA ASP A 18 -3.05 0.09 -31.68
C ASP A 18 -3.56 -0.26 -30.29
N SER A 19 -4.80 0.10 -30.00
CA SER A 19 -5.43 -0.20 -28.72
C SER A 19 -6.82 -0.77 -28.92
N ARG A 20 -7.27 -1.56 -27.95
CA ARG A 20 -8.62 -2.11 -27.92
C ARG A 20 -9.19 -2.01 -26.53
N VAL A 21 -10.30 -1.30 -26.40
CA VAL A 21 -11.09 -1.28 -25.17
C VAL A 21 -12.08 -2.46 -25.20
N LYS A 22 -12.03 -3.30 -24.19
CA LYS A 22 -13.00 -4.38 -23.98
C LYS A 22 -13.79 -4.04 -22.71
N ARG A 23 -15.10 -3.82 -22.88
CA ARG A 23 -16.02 -3.55 -21.78
C ARG A 23 -16.52 -4.86 -21.16
N ASP A 24 -17.14 -4.75 -19.98
CA ASP A 24 -17.81 -5.85 -19.28
C ASP A 24 -16.89 -7.04 -18.97
N CYS A 25 -15.63 -6.75 -18.66
CA CYS A 25 -14.71 -7.75 -18.14
C CYS A 25 -14.93 -7.95 -16.65
N THR A 26 -14.73 -9.19 -16.17
CA THR A 26 -14.85 -9.55 -14.76
C THR A 26 -13.47 -9.88 -14.21
N THR A 27 -13.17 -9.37 -13.04
CA THR A 27 -12.03 -9.77 -12.22
C THR A 27 -12.50 -10.00 -10.78
N TYR A 28 -11.62 -10.50 -9.90
CA TYR A 28 -11.99 -10.87 -8.55
C TYR A 28 -10.91 -10.43 -7.57
N ASN A 29 -11.31 -9.83 -6.46
CA ASN A 29 -10.42 -9.73 -5.30
C ASN A 29 -10.27 -11.13 -4.67
N ILE A 30 -9.10 -11.38 -4.11
CA ILE A 30 -8.79 -12.67 -3.48
C ILE A 30 -8.49 -12.40 -2.01
N SER A 31 -9.32 -12.92 -1.11
CA SER A 31 -9.11 -12.74 0.32
C SER A 31 -8.99 -14.06 1.07
N GLY A 32 -8.16 -14.04 2.11
CA GLY A 32 -8.00 -15.13 3.05
C GLY A 32 -7.76 -14.57 4.45
N CYS A 33 -7.88 -15.39 5.49
CA CYS A 33 -7.65 -14.89 6.84
C CYS A 33 -7.00 -15.92 7.77
N ILE A 34 -6.35 -15.41 8.81
CA ILE A 34 -5.99 -16.15 10.02
C ILE A 34 -7.01 -15.77 11.09
N PRO A 35 -7.90 -16.69 11.49
CA PRO A 35 -8.94 -16.38 12.46
C PRO A 35 -8.38 -16.00 13.82
N GLY A 36 -8.85 -14.90 14.38
CA GLY A 36 -8.53 -14.43 15.71
C GLY A 36 -9.54 -14.89 16.77
N LYS A 37 -9.24 -14.59 18.03
CA LYS A 37 -10.16 -14.83 19.17
C LYS A 37 -11.37 -13.89 19.11
N HIS A 38 -11.19 -12.71 18.53
CA HIS A 38 -12.18 -11.64 18.39
C HIS A 38 -12.51 -11.43 16.92
N PRO A 39 -13.42 -12.23 16.32
CA PRO A 39 -13.73 -12.15 14.90
C PRO A 39 -14.45 -10.87 14.50
N GLU A 40 -14.97 -10.11 15.47
CA GLU A 40 -15.57 -8.79 15.26
C GLU A 40 -14.54 -7.68 15.05
N ARG A 41 -13.26 -7.96 15.25
CA ARG A 41 -12.15 -7.03 15.00
C ARG A 41 -11.17 -7.65 14.00
N MET A 42 -10.68 -6.84 13.09
CA MET A 42 -9.83 -7.32 12.00
C MET A 42 -8.66 -6.37 11.78
N GLY A 43 -7.47 -6.91 11.53
CA GLY A 43 -6.39 -6.22 10.85
C GLY A 43 -6.43 -6.62 9.37
N LEU A 44 -6.29 -5.68 8.46
CA LEU A 44 -6.26 -5.92 7.02
C LEU A 44 -4.84 -5.68 6.49
N LEU A 45 -4.34 -6.60 5.67
CA LEU A 45 -3.17 -6.40 4.84
C LEU A 45 -3.63 -6.47 3.39
N SER A 46 -3.30 -5.47 2.61
CA SER A 46 -3.74 -5.35 1.23
C SER A 46 -2.58 -5.04 0.28
N ALA A 47 -2.72 -5.47 -0.96
CA ALA A 47 -1.84 -5.16 -2.07
C ALA A 47 -2.60 -5.47 -3.36
N HIS A 48 -2.31 -4.79 -4.46
CA HIS A 48 -2.96 -5.14 -5.71
C HIS A 48 -2.16 -6.20 -6.48
N TYR A 49 -2.85 -7.04 -7.23
CA TYR A 49 -2.20 -8.13 -7.97
C TYR A 49 -2.29 -7.98 -9.49
N ASP A 50 -3.03 -7.02 -9.98
CA ASP A 50 -2.95 -6.62 -11.37
C ASP A 50 -1.70 -5.76 -11.61
N SER A 51 -1.27 -5.65 -12.83
CA SER A 51 -0.02 -4.96 -13.17
C SER A 51 0.00 -4.57 -14.63
N TYR A 52 0.78 -3.55 -14.95
CA TYR A 52 1.22 -3.31 -16.31
C TYR A 52 2.36 -4.26 -16.66
N PHE A 53 2.24 -4.97 -17.77
CA PHE A 53 3.24 -5.92 -18.29
C PHE A 53 3.61 -7.01 -17.25
N SER A 54 4.89 -7.08 -16.86
CA SER A 54 5.36 -8.06 -15.86
C SER A 54 5.09 -7.63 -14.43
N GLY A 55 5.10 -6.32 -14.17
CA GLY A 55 4.81 -5.74 -12.86
C GLY A 55 5.61 -6.35 -11.72
N PHE A 56 6.93 -6.45 -11.86
CA PHE A 56 7.74 -7.10 -10.82
C PHE A 56 7.70 -6.30 -9.53
N GLN A 57 7.97 -4.99 -9.61
CA GLN A 57 7.89 -4.09 -8.46
C GLN A 57 6.44 -3.69 -8.19
N ASP A 58 5.70 -3.35 -9.25
CA ASP A 58 4.36 -2.80 -9.21
C ASP A 58 3.33 -3.82 -9.75
N ASP A 59 2.67 -4.68 -8.92
CA ASP A 59 2.86 -4.66 -7.46
C ASP A 59 3.10 -6.10 -6.94
N ASN A 60 3.72 -6.95 -7.79
CA ASN A 60 3.93 -8.36 -7.42
C ASN A 60 4.83 -8.52 -6.18
N THR A 61 5.76 -7.58 -5.93
CA THR A 61 6.58 -7.64 -4.70
C THR A 61 5.76 -7.38 -3.45
N ALA A 62 4.74 -6.53 -3.51
CA ALA A 62 3.83 -6.29 -2.39
C ALA A 62 2.95 -7.51 -2.11
N VAL A 63 2.38 -8.11 -3.16
CA VAL A 63 1.61 -9.37 -3.02
C VAL A 63 2.49 -10.47 -2.42
N ALA A 64 3.73 -10.61 -2.89
CA ALA A 64 4.66 -11.60 -2.35
C ALA A 64 5.02 -11.31 -0.88
N MET A 65 5.19 -10.03 -0.50
CA MET A 65 5.41 -9.63 0.89
C MET A 65 4.22 -9.99 1.77
N MET A 66 3.01 -9.68 1.34
CA MET A 66 1.77 -10.03 2.05
C MET A 66 1.68 -11.55 2.31
N PHE A 67 1.95 -12.37 1.30
CA PHE A 67 1.99 -13.83 1.46
C PHE A 67 3.15 -14.30 2.35
N GLY A 68 4.31 -13.66 2.29
CA GLY A 68 5.45 -13.92 3.17
C GLY A 68 5.09 -13.67 4.63
N ILE A 69 4.41 -12.58 4.93
CA ILE A 69 3.91 -12.26 6.27
C ILE A 69 2.89 -13.33 6.71
N ALA A 70 1.90 -13.66 5.88
CA ALA A 70 0.91 -14.68 6.18
C ALA A 70 1.57 -16.04 6.50
N LYS A 71 2.51 -16.46 5.67
CA LYS A 71 3.27 -17.70 5.86
C LYS A 71 4.05 -17.68 7.18
N THR A 72 4.74 -16.59 7.48
CA THR A 72 5.51 -16.44 8.72
C THR A 72 4.61 -16.55 9.95
N LEU A 73 3.46 -15.92 9.96
CA LEU A 73 2.50 -15.98 11.05
C LEU A 73 1.94 -17.41 11.23
N ILE A 74 1.61 -18.10 10.13
CA ILE A 74 1.09 -19.47 10.18
C ILE A 74 2.16 -20.46 10.66
N GLU A 75 3.37 -20.41 10.10
CA GLU A 75 4.46 -21.34 10.42
C GLU A 75 5.01 -21.14 11.84
N SER A 76 4.97 -19.90 12.36
CA SER A 76 5.30 -19.63 13.77
C SER A 76 4.28 -20.17 14.76
N GLY A 77 3.11 -20.58 14.29
CA GLY A 77 1.99 -21.02 15.14
C GLY A 77 1.30 -19.87 15.86
N PHE A 78 1.49 -18.62 15.39
CA PHE A 78 0.87 -17.43 15.97
C PHE A 78 -0.65 -17.57 16.04
N LYS A 79 -1.23 -17.12 17.15
CA LYS A 79 -2.68 -17.15 17.38
C LYS A 79 -3.15 -15.72 17.64
N PRO A 80 -3.67 -15.02 16.63
CA PRO A 80 -4.04 -13.63 16.76
C PRO A 80 -5.22 -13.42 17.72
N ASN A 81 -5.26 -12.26 18.34
CA ASN A 81 -6.40 -11.79 19.08
C ASN A 81 -7.51 -11.33 18.12
N ASN A 82 -7.17 -10.55 17.13
CA ASN A 82 -8.07 -10.08 16.07
C ASN A 82 -7.90 -10.93 14.81
N THR A 83 -8.92 -11.09 14.00
CA THR A 83 -8.77 -11.77 12.71
C THR A 83 -7.83 -10.97 11.82
N ILE A 84 -6.81 -11.61 11.23
CA ILE A 84 -5.92 -10.97 10.26
C ILE A 84 -6.38 -11.39 8.87
N VAL A 85 -6.83 -10.42 8.08
CA VAL A 85 -7.31 -10.59 6.71
C VAL A 85 -6.20 -10.18 5.75
N PHE A 86 -5.99 -10.98 4.72
CA PHE A 86 -5.10 -10.72 3.60
C PHE A 86 -5.97 -10.58 2.36
N CYS A 87 -5.84 -9.48 1.64
CA CYS A 87 -6.65 -9.21 0.46
C CYS A 87 -5.78 -8.74 -0.71
N ALA A 88 -5.69 -9.59 -1.74
CA ALA A 88 -5.11 -9.20 -3.01
C ALA A 88 -6.20 -8.53 -3.84
N MET A 89 -6.04 -7.22 -4.08
CA MET A 89 -6.96 -6.39 -4.81
C MET A 89 -6.76 -6.54 -6.31
N ALA A 90 -7.85 -6.52 -7.04
CA ALA A 90 -7.84 -6.52 -8.49
C ALA A 90 -8.11 -5.11 -9.01
N ALA A 91 -7.64 -4.82 -10.22
CA ALA A 91 -7.98 -3.60 -10.94
C ALA A 91 -7.66 -2.32 -10.14
N GLU A 92 -6.51 -2.28 -9.49
CA GLU A 92 -5.96 -1.06 -8.92
C GLU A 92 -5.59 -0.10 -10.04
N GLU A 93 -4.94 -0.60 -11.07
CA GLU A 93 -4.48 0.12 -12.26
C GLU A 93 -5.61 0.54 -13.22
N TRP A 94 -6.85 0.28 -12.84
CA TRP A 94 -8.01 0.50 -13.68
C TRP A 94 -9.10 1.30 -13.00
N GLY A 95 -9.63 2.25 -13.74
CA GLY A 95 -10.75 3.05 -13.30
C GLY A 95 -12.10 2.53 -13.77
N VAL A 96 -13.14 3.02 -13.14
CA VAL A 96 -14.53 2.82 -13.58
C VAL A 96 -14.84 3.82 -14.69
N VAL A 97 -15.34 3.32 -15.82
CA VAL A 97 -15.71 4.17 -16.98
C VAL A 97 -16.74 5.22 -16.58
N ASP A 98 -16.50 6.45 -17.01
CA ASP A 98 -17.35 7.61 -16.75
C ASP A 98 -17.48 7.98 -15.25
N SER A 99 -16.49 7.58 -14.43
CA SER A 99 -16.38 8.01 -13.03
C SER A 99 -15.16 8.91 -12.80
N ASN A 100 -15.12 9.56 -11.63
CA ASN A 100 -13.95 10.31 -11.18
C ASN A 100 -12.88 9.39 -10.56
N PHE A 101 -13.18 8.10 -10.41
CA PHE A 101 -12.25 7.07 -9.98
C PHE A 101 -11.60 6.45 -11.20
N ASP A 102 -10.34 6.74 -11.42
CA ASP A 102 -9.56 6.24 -12.54
C ASP A 102 -8.51 5.19 -12.17
N TRP A 103 -8.47 4.77 -10.90
CA TRP A 103 -7.69 3.66 -10.35
C TRP A 103 -8.35 3.09 -9.09
N SER A 104 -7.76 2.06 -8.47
CA SER A 104 -8.21 1.40 -7.22
C SER A 104 -9.65 0.89 -7.25
N THR A 105 -10.10 0.44 -8.43
CA THR A 105 -11.49 -0.05 -8.58
C THR A 105 -11.77 -1.26 -7.68
N GLY A 106 -10.80 -2.18 -7.55
CA GLY A 106 -10.96 -3.39 -6.73
C GLY A 106 -11.13 -3.07 -5.25
N ALA A 107 -10.31 -2.17 -4.72
CA ALA A 107 -10.42 -1.75 -3.32
C ALA A 107 -11.73 -1.01 -3.05
N TYR A 108 -12.16 -0.14 -3.97
CA TYR A 108 -13.46 0.52 -3.87
C TYR A 108 -14.61 -0.49 -3.82
N GLU A 109 -14.65 -1.43 -4.76
CA GLU A 109 -15.69 -2.46 -4.80
C GLU A 109 -15.62 -3.40 -3.60
N GLN A 110 -14.42 -3.67 -3.08
CA GLN A 110 -14.22 -4.50 -1.89
C GLN A 110 -14.98 -3.93 -0.70
N ILE A 111 -14.85 -2.64 -0.43
CA ILE A 111 -15.38 -2.05 0.79
C ILE A 111 -16.78 -1.44 0.64
N PHE A 112 -17.12 -0.94 -0.55
CA PHE A 112 -18.42 -0.31 -0.75
C PHE A 112 -19.50 -1.28 -1.25
N THR A 113 -19.10 -2.39 -1.88
CA THR A 113 -20.03 -3.34 -2.49
C THR A 113 -19.96 -4.73 -1.86
N ALA A 114 -18.77 -5.33 -1.81
CA ALA A 114 -18.61 -6.72 -1.39
C ALA A 114 -18.66 -6.90 0.14
N HIS A 115 -17.97 -6.03 0.88
CA HIS A 115 -17.80 -6.15 2.33
C HIS A 115 -18.00 -4.83 3.08
N PRO A 116 -19.14 -4.12 2.90
CA PRO A 116 -19.41 -2.88 3.64
C PRO A 116 -19.45 -3.08 5.15
N GLU A 117 -19.67 -4.31 5.61
CA GLU A 117 -19.66 -4.69 7.03
C GLU A 117 -18.25 -4.69 7.66
N TRP A 118 -17.17 -4.49 6.87
CA TRP A 118 -15.81 -4.34 7.39
C TRP A 118 -15.61 -2.98 8.04
N VAL A 119 -16.36 -1.97 7.63
CA VAL A 119 -16.34 -0.64 8.27
C VAL A 119 -16.72 -0.78 9.75
N GLY A 120 -15.86 -0.22 10.61
CA GLY A 120 -15.99 -0.33 12.06
C GLY A 120 -15.48 -1.65 12.67
N LYS A 121 -15.09 -2.64 11.86
CA LYS A 121 -14.44 -3.88 12.31
C LYS A 121 -12.96 -3.90 12.00
N VAL A 122 -12.56 -3.39 10.82
CA VAL A 122 -11.14 -3.27 10.47
C VAL A 122 -10.54 -2.14 11.28
N ILE A 123 -9.57 -2.50 12.13
CA ILE A 123 -8.89 -1.56 13.03
C ILE A 123 -7.78 -0.79 12.31
N ALA A 124 -7.17 -1.41 11.30
CA ALA A 124 -6.19 -0.80 10.42
C ALA A 124 -6.11 -1.58 9.11
N ASP A 125 -5.93 -0.87 8.01
CA ASP A 125 -5.50 -1.40 6.74
C ASP A 125 -4.01 -1.06 6.52
N LEU A 126 -3.20 -2.07 6.28
CA LEU A 126 -1.80 -1.98 5.90
C LEU A 126 -1.70 -2.31 4.42
N ASN A 127 -1.74 -1.28 3.60
CA ASN A 127 -1.54 -1.41 2.16
C ASN A 127 -0.05 -1.43 1.82
N PHE A 128 0.32 -2.16 0.82
CA PHE A 128 1.71 -2.27 0.37
C PHE A 128 1.82 -1.88 -1.09
N GLU A 129 2.88 -1.13 -1.40
CA GLU A 129 3.22 -0.66 -2.74
C GLU A 129 4.72 -0.74 -2.95
N LEU A 130 5.16 -1.42 -3.99
CA LEU A 130 6.57 -1.47 -4.41
C LEU A 130 7.58 -1.66 -3.26
N PRO A 131 7.39 -2.59 -2.31
CA PRO A 131 8.21 -2.63 -1.09
C PRO A 131 9.62 -3.16 -1.30
N ALA A 132 9.98 -3.63 -2.50
CA ALA A 132 11.27 -4.25 -2.77
C ALA A 132 12.30 -3.31 -3.41
N LEU A 133 12.01 -2.01 -3.47
CA LEU A 133 13.00 -1.01 -3.92
C LEU A 133 13.08 0.16 -2.94
N ALA A 134 14.23 0.83 -2.92
CA ALA A 134 14.44 1.98 -2.04
C ALA A 134 13.73 3.24 -2.57
N HIS A 135 12.88 3.82 -1.74
CA HIS A 135 12.22 5.09 -2.00
C HIS A 135 12.81 6.18 -1.11
N GLY A 136 13.72 6.99 -1.66
CA GLY A 136 14.39 8.03 -0.89
C GLY A 136 15.48 7.50 0.05
N THR A 137 15.65 8.14 1.21
CA THR A 137 16.77 7.90 2.15
C THR A 137 16.36 7.21 3.45
N ARG A 138 15.06 6.93 3.64
CA ARG A 138 14.48 6.31 4.83
C ARG A 138 13.22 5.52 4.51
N ALA A 139 12.94 4.50 5.28
CA ALA A 139 11.63 3.87 5.24
C ALA A 139 10.58 4.80 5.88
N ARG A 140 9.45 4.96 5.21
CA ARG A 140 8.33 5.76 5.72
C ARG A 140 7.05 4.95 5.73
N ILE A 141 6.24 5.18 6.75
CA ILE A 141 4.84 4.77 6.77
C ILE A 141 4.02 6.04 6.59
N ARG A 142 3.19 6.08 5.56
CA ARG A 142 2.20 7.12 5.35
C ARG A 142 0.88 6.61 5.90
N CYS A 143 0.20 7.39 6.74
CA CYS A 143 -1.02 6.97 7.39
C CYS A 143 -2.06 8.09 7.46
N CYS A 144 -3.30 7.74 7.82
CA CYS A 144 -4.29 8.73 8.22
C CYS A 144 -3.80 9.49 9.47
N TYR A 145 -4.28 10.70 9.66
CA TYR A 145 -3.85 11.58 10.76
C TYR A 145 -3.98 10.94 12.14
N GLU A 146 -5.02 10.16 12.32
CA GLU A 146 -5.37 9.54 13.59
C GLU A 146 -4.36 8.49 14.05
N TYR A 147 -3.53 7.95 13.14
CA TYR A 147 -2.51 6.97 13.45
C TYR A 147 -1.10 7.55 13.64
N VAL A 148 -0.88 8.85 13.35
CA VAL A 148 0.45 9.46 13.37
C VAL A 148 1.18 9.25 14.70
N HIS A 149 0.51 9.49 15.83
CA HIS A 149 1.13 9.36 17.14
C HIS A 149 1.46 7.89 17.46
N TYR A 150 0.52 6.98 17.21
CA TYR A 150 0.75 5.55 17.41
C TYR A 150 1.91 5.01 16.57
N ILE A 151 1.93 5.33 15.27
CA ILE A 151 3.01 4.89 14.38
C ILE A 151 4.35 5.49 14.79
N LYS A 152 4.38 6.74 15.23
CA LYS A 152 5.60 7.35 15.76
C LYS A 152 6.12 6.60 16.99
N GLU A 153 5.28 6.34 17.97
CA GLU A 153 5.64 5.57 19.17
C GLU A 153 6.08 4.15 18.80
N TYR A 154 5.39 3.51 17.86
CA TYR A 154 5.75 2.20 17.34
C TYR A 154 7.16 2.21 16.73
N LEU A 155 7.47 3.18 15.85
CA LEU A 155 8.77 3.30 15.21
C LEU A 155 9.89 3.59 16.23
N ASP A 156 9.63 4.42 17.22
CA ASP A 156 10.58 4.75 18.30
C ASP A 156 10.86 3.53 19.22
N GLY A 157 9.93 2.61 19.32
CA GLY A 157 10.01 1.39 20.13
C GLY A 157 10.53 0.14 19.42
N LEU A 158 10.84 0.23 18.12
CA LEU A 158 11.28 -0.92 17.34
C LEU A 158 12.61 -1.51 17.83
N PRO A 159 12.78 -2.86 17.78
CA PRO A 159 14.08 -3.47 17.90
C PRO A 159 14.98 -3.08 16.74
N GLU A 160 16.25 -3.47 16.80
CA GLU A 160 17.14 -3.29 15.65
C GLU A 160 16.66 -4.17 14.49
N LEU A 161 16.29 -3.50 13.39
CA LEU A 161 15.87 -4.13 12.14
C LEU A 161 17.01 -4.16 11.11
N THR A 162 16.78 -4.82 9.99
CA THR A 162 17.68 -4.81 8.84
C THR A 162 18.04 -3.38 8.44
N LYS A 163 19.33 -3.08 8.33
CA LYS A 163 19.81 -1.76 7.90
C LYS A 163 19.74 -1.65 6.38
N ALA A 164 18.72 -0.99 5.89
CA ALA A 164 18.50 -0.81 4.46
C ALA A 164 18.61 0.67 4.02
N TYR A 165 18.36 1.60 4.92
CA TYR A 165 18.37 3.02 4.63
C TYR A 165 19.41 3.77 5.48
N PRO A 166 19.99 4.86 4.95
CA PRO A 166 20.95 5.67 5.70
C PRO A 166 20.33 6.46 6.85
N GLU A 167 19.02 6.75 6.79
CA GLU A 167 18.29 7.49 7.79
C GLU A 167 17.32 6.60 8.56
N MET A 168 16.86 7.08 9.70
CA MET A 168 15.87 6.38 10.52
C MET A 168 14.51 6.33 9.84
N THR A 169 13.69 5.36 10.22
CA THR A 169 12.27 5.26 9.85
C THR A 169 11.49 6.51 10.24
N SER A 170 10.43 6.81 9.53
CA SER A 170 9.56 7.94 9.84
C SER A 170 8.11 7.68 9.47
N VAL A 171 7.21 8.49 10.05
CA VAL A 171 5.79 8.53 9.70
C VAL A 171 5.48 9.83 8.98
N THR A 172 4.56 9.76 8.02
CA THR A 172 4.00 10.93 7.32
C THR A 172 2.47 10.83 7.25
N ALA A 173 1.80 11.95 7.12
CA ALA A 173 0.36 12.07 6.93
C ALA A 173 0.03 13.32 6.11
N PRO A 174 -1.14 13.36 5.45
CA PRO A 174 -2.14 12.31 5.34
C PRO A 174 -1.76 11.19 4.37
N ILE A 175 -2.62 10.18 4.26
CA ILE A 175 -2.64 9.29 3.10
C ILE A 175 -2.95 10.12 1.84
N GLU A 176 -2.57 9.61 0.69
CA GLU A 176 -2.81 10.27 -0.60
C GLU A 176 -3.77 9.43 -1.46
N THR A 177 -4.16 9.94 -2.62
CA THR A 177 -5.16 9.30 -3.49
C THR A 177 -4.52 8.35 -4.51
N TRP A 178 -3.38 7.75 -4.20
CA TRP A 178 -2.54 7.09 -5.21
C TRP A 178 -2.60 5.57 -5.18
N SER A 179 -3.27 4.99 -4.21
CA SER A 179 -3.34 3.55 -4.04
C SER A 179 -4.62 3.11 -3.30
N ASP A 180 -4.74 1.82 -3.09
CA ASP A 180 -5.90 1.13 -2.51
C ASP A 180 -6.27 1.60 -1.09
N ASP A 181 -5.28 2.04 -0.29
CA ASP A 181 -5.49 2.59 1.06
C ASP A 181 -6.44 3.78 1.08
N PHE A 182 -6.49 4.57 0.00
CA PHE A 182 -7.43 5.68 -0.12
C PHE A 182 -8.89 5.21 -0.15
N SER A 183 -9.20 4.16 -0.88
CA SER A 183 -10.57 3.60 -0.93
C SER A 183 -11.03 3.10 0.43
N MET A 184 -10.11 2.47 1.19
CA MET A 184 -10.38 2.03 2.56
C MET A 184 -10.63 3.23 3.49
N ALA A 185 -9.79 4.26 3.39
CA ALA A 185 -9.88 5.43 4.24
C ALA A 185 -11.16 6.25 4.03
N ILE A 186 -11.60 6.45 2.79
CA ILE A 186 -12.86 7.18 2.53
C ILE A 186 -14.09 6.41 2.99
N ALA A 187 -13.99 5.08 3.14
CA ALA A 187 -15.01 4.25 3.76
C ALA A 187 -15.01 4.35 5.30
N GLY A 188 -13.99 4.95 5.90
CA GLY A 188 -13.84 5.08 7.34
C GLY A 188 -12.99 3.98 7.98
N ILE A 189 -12.19 3.25 7.21
CA ILE A 189 -11.18 2.32 7.71
C ILE A 189 -9.86 3.08 7.83
N PRO A 190 -9.25 3.16 9.03
CA PRO A 190 -7.96 3.79 9.19
C PRO A 190 -6.89 3.05 8.39
N SER A 191 -6.21 3.74 7.47
CA SER A 191 -5.33 3.12 6.50
C SER A 191 -3.91 3.68 6.57
N MET A 192 -2.98 2.88 6.12
CA MET A 192 -1.57 3.25 5.98
C MET A 192 -0.91 2.47 4.84
N VAL A 193 0.12 3.06 4.26
CA VAL A 193 0.89 2.48 3.16
C VAL A 193 2.38 2.78 3.36
N ASN A 194 3.28 1.92 2.86
CA ASN A 194 4.68 2.27 2.77
C ASN A 194 4.90 3.35 1.69
N ASP A 195 5.89 4.22 1.89
CA ASP A 195 6.22 5.25 0.89
C ASP A 195 6.80 4.59 -0.37
N PHE A 196 6.24 4.91 -1.54
CA PHE A 196 6.60 4.30 -2.82
C PHE A 196 6.88 5.32 -3.94
N THR A 197 6.96 6.61 -3.63
CA THR A 197 6.93 7.69 -4.63
C THR A 197 8.29 8.27 -5.02
N GLY A 198 9.37 7.64 -4.67
CA GLY A 198 10.71 8.17 -4.91
C GLY A 198 11.58 7.31 -5.83
N GLY A 199 12.63 7.94 -6.38
CA GLY A 199 13.69 7.24 -7.08
C GLY A 199 13.56 7.19 -8.60
N SER A 200 14.65 6.75 -9.25
CA SER A 200 14.75 6.70 -10.72
C SER A 200 13.88 5.62 -11.36
N PHE A 201 13.43 4.64 -10.59
CA PHE A 201 12.49 3.64 -11.05
C PHE A 201 11.21 4.28 -11.61
N MET A 202 10.64 5.25 -10.89
CA MET A 202 9.42 5.96 -11.30
C MET A 202 9.56 6.67 -12.66
N GLU A 203 10.78 7.09 -13.02
CA GLU A 203 11.03 7.78 -14.29
C GLU A 203 11.32 6.83 -15.46
N THR A 204 11.75 5.59 -15.17
CA THR A 204 12.36 4.72 -16.18
C THR A 204 11.69 3.37 -16.37
N HIS A 205 11.08 2.82 -15.31
CA HIS A 205 10.55 1.45 -15.28
C HIS A 205 9.07 1.37 -14.93
N TYR A 206 8.60 2.26 -14.04
CA TYR A 206 7.22 2.29 -13.56
C TYR A 206 6.22 2.30 -14.70
N HIS A 207 5.18 1.49 -14.61
CA HIS A 207 4.11 1.32 -15.60
C HIS A 207 4.61 0.98 -17.03
N SER A 208 5.73 0.29 -17.13
CA SER A 208 6.33 -0.06 -18.41
C SER A 208 6.76 -1.52 -18.51
N GLN A 209 7.08 -1.94 -19.73
CA GLN A 209 7.65 -3.27 -19.97
C GLN A 209 9.02 -3.51 -19.29
N PHE A 210 9.60 -2.48 -18.71
CA PHE A 210 10.89 -2.53 -18.01
C PHE A 210 10.74 -2.73 -16.51
N ASP A 211 9.51 -2.83 -16.00
CA ASP A 211 9.29 -3.21 -14.60
C ASP A 211 9.70 -4.67 -14.38
N ASN A 212 10.93 -4.82 -13.91
CA ASN A 212 11.62 -6.08 -13.69
C ASN A 212 12.43 -6.00 -12.37
N ASP A 213 13.36 -6.93 -12.16
CA ASP A 213 14.17 -7.05 -10.93
C ASP A 213 15.42 -6.16 -10.91
N ASP A 214 15.64 -5.28 -11.90
CA ASP A 214 16.82 -4.38 -11.95
C ASP A 214 16.94 -3.47 -10.71
N PHE A 215 15.81 -3.11 -10.11
CA PHE A 215 15.75 -2.27 -8.90
C PHE A 215 15.44 -3.06 -7.62
N TYR A 216 15.49 -4.39 -7.66
CA TYR A 216 15.29 -5.18 -6.46
C TYR A 216 16.39 -4.95 -5.43
N ASP A 217 15.98 -4.57 -4.22
CA ASP A 217 16.87 -4.38 -3.07
C ASP A 217 16.45 -5.34 -1.94
N GLU A 218 17.25 -6.40 -1.74
CA GLU A 218 16.98 -7.43 -0.74
C GLU A 218 16.94 -6.86 0.68
N ALA A 219 17.81 -5.90 1.01
CA ALA A 219 17.86 -5.31 2.34
C ALA A 219 16.62 -4.46 2.63
N VAL A 220 16.18 -3.67 1.64
CA VAL A 220 14.95 -2.88 1.72
C VAL A 220 13.74 -3.79 1.84
N TYR A 221 13.65 -4.82 1.01
CA TYR A 221 12.53 -5.76 1.03
C TYR A 221 12.43 -6.49 2.36
N ARG A 222 13.58 -6.93 2.90
CA ARG A 222 13.65 -7.57 4.21
C ARG A 222 13.24 -6.62 5.33
N LEU A 223 13.71 -5.37 5.29
CA LEU A 223 13.29 -4.35 6.26
C LEU A 223 11.78 -4.17 6.27
N HIS A 224 11.15 -4.05 5.09
CA HIS A 224 9.70 -3.89 5.02
C HIS A 224 8.96 -5.12 5.55
N HIS A 225 9.41 -6.34 5.26
CA HIS A 225 8.86 -7.56 5.87
C HIS A 225 8.93 -7.52 7.40
N GLU A 226 10.09 -7.16 7.97
CA GLU A 226 10.29 -7.07 9.42
C GLU A 226 9.37 -6.00 10.02
N LEU A 227 9.39 -4.80 9.43
CA LEU A 227 8.65 -3.64 9.90
C LEU A 227 7.13 -3.90 9.94
N PHE A 228 6.56 -4.37 8.84
CA PHE A 228 5.11 -4.55 8.75
C PHE A 228 4.61 -5.83 9.45
N THR A 229 5.45 -6.87 9.54
CA THR A 229 5.11 -8.02 10.39
C THR A 229 5.02 -7.61 11.86
N LEU A 230 5.98 -6.83 12.35
CA LEU A 230 5.93 -6.35 13.72
C LEU A 230 4.78 -5.36 13.95
N LEU A 231 4.43 -4.56 12.94
CA LEU A 231 3.33 -3.60 13.06
C LEU A 231 1.98 -4.30 13.19
N ILE A 232 1.70 -5.33 12.37
CA ILE A 232 0.43 -6.06 12.49
C ILE A 232 0.35 -6.82 13.83
N LEU A 233 1.47 -7.32 14.34
CA LEU A 233 1.52 -7.94 15.67
C LEU A 233 1.25 -6.91 16.78
N ALA A 234 1.84 -5.71 16.70
CA ALA A 234 1.62 -4.64 17.68
C ALA A 234 0.15 -4.16 17.66
N LEU A 235 -0.45 -4.03 16.49
CA LEU A 235 -1.87 -3.69 16.35
C LEU A 235 -2.79 -4.78 16.91
N ASP A 236 -2.43 -6.07 16.73
CA ASP A 236 -3.19 -7.20 17.25
C ASP A 236 -3.24 -7.23 18.79
N GLU A 237 -2.23 -6.70 19.46
CA GLU A 237 -2.15 -6.62 20.92
C GLU A 237 -2.92 -5.44 21.52
N THR A 238 -3.38 -4.48 20.70
CA THR A 238 -4.10 -3.31 21.21
C THR A 238 -5.49 -3.66 21.74
N ALA A 239 -5.76 -3.31 22.99
CA ALA A 239 -7.08 -3.50 23.59
C ALA A 239 -8.14 -2.55 23.00
N VAL A 240 -7.71 -1.34 22.64
CA VAL A 240 -8.52 -0.29 22.01
C VAL A 240 -7.81 0.16 20.75
N VAL A 241 -8.56 0.46 19.69
CA VAL A 241 -7.99 1.01 18.45
C VAL A 241 -7.25 2.30 18.79
N PRO A 242 -5.94 2.42 18.49
CA PRO A 242 -5.12 3.52 18.98
C PRO A 242 -5.24 4.78 18.11
N LEU A 243 -6.46 5.25 17.90
CA LEU A 243 -6.75 6.47 17.14
C LEU A 243 -6.63 7.70 18.05
N ASP A 244 -5.89 8.69 17.58
CA ASP A 244 -5.78 10.01 18.17
C ASP A 244 -6.28 11.08 17.20
N PHE A 245 -7.37 11.74 17.56
CA PHE A 245 -7.98 12.79 16.74
C PHE A 245 -7.37 14.19 16.98
N THR A 246 -6.38 14.31 17.88
CA THR A 246 -5.69 15.59 18.14
C THR A 246 -5.10 16.21 16.88
N PRO A 247 -4.38 15.47 15.99
CA PRO A 247 -3.84 16.04 14.77
C PRO A 247 -4.93 16.59 13.83
N VAL A 248 -6.07 15.91 13.74
CA VAL A 248 -7.21 16.37 12.93
C VAL A 248 -7.82 17.65 13.49
N LEU A 249 -7.96 17.73 14.83
CA LEU A 249 -8.47 18.91 15.51
C LEU A 249 -7.53 20.13 15.31
N GLU A 250 -6.23 19.92 15.48
CA GLU A 250 -5.22 20.97 15.28
C GLU A 250 -5.27 21.54 13.87
N LEU A 251 -5.37 20.68 12.84
CA LEU A 251 -5.54 21.12 11.45
C LEU A 251 -6.83 21.93 11.25
N SER A 252 -7.92 21.51 11.86
CA SER A 252 -9.19 22.23 11.77
C SER A 252 -9.10 23.64 12.38
N LEU A 253 -8.31 23.83 13.43
CA LEU A 253 -8.11 25.13 14.08
C LEU A 253 -7.24 26.10 13.25
N ILE A 254 -6.40 25.59 12.36
CA ILE A 254 -5.57 26.43 11.47
C ILE A 254 -6.44 27.08 10.37
N HIS A 255 -7.58 26.49 10.05
CA HIS A 255 -8.46 26.94 8.98
C HIS A 255 -9.67 27.76 9.44
N ILE A 256 -9.76 28.09 10.73
CA ILE A 256 -10.75 29.00 11.32
C ILE A 256 -10.10 30.37 11.59
#